data_5ca61061d8718e65bf8eed0a4b345d12
#
_entry.id   5ca61061d8718e65bf8eed0a4b345d12
#
_cell.length_a   1.000
_cell.length_b   1.000
_cell.length_c   1.000
_cell.angle_alpha   90.00
_cell.angle_beta   90.00
_cell.angle_gamma   90.00
#
_symmetry.space_group_name_H-M   'P 1'
#
loop_
_entity.id
_entity.type
_entity.pdbx_description
1 polymer ?
#
loop_
_entity_poly.entity_id
_entity_poly.type
_entity_poly.pdbx_seq_one_letter_code
_entity_poly.pdbx_strand_id
1 'polypeptide(L)'
;MCIRDSHLPLSLIHTNESVSGITVVDIVNGRITALQAKAIIIADGGFEGAFSHGQVGLGLDLALRAGVPLRDMEFIAHSPLGIKDTNLILPLGLLHDGATLHEASGSDLEFGESTLDEVCQMVSNAKQPVIDARNLGDASGWWNAVFRTVKQRTGIDMSRQTVGIESRPHATIGGITVDEHGRAILSTWSRWFTGLYAAGDASCSGFHGADIL
;
A
#
# COMPACT_ATOMS: atom_id res chain seq x y z
N MET A 1 -1.95 9.46 25.29
CA MET A 1 -1.96 9.70 23.83
C MET A 1 -3.20 10.52 23.50
N CYS A 2 -3.06 11.63 22.78
CA CYS A 2 -4.19 12.43 22.34
C CYS A 2 -4.48 12.06 20.86
N ILE A 3 -5.66 11.50 20.60
CA ILE A 3 -6.13 11.22 19.24
C ILE A 3 -7.00 12.39 18.81
N ARG A 4 -6.73 12.90 17.62
CA ARG A 4 -7.52 13.93 16.94
C ARG A 4 -8.00 13.34 15.61
N ASP A 5 -9.02 12.50 15.69
CA ASP A 5 -9.78 12.09 14.51
C ASP A 5 -10.47 13.30 13.86
N SER A 6 -10.96 13.14 12.67
CA SER A 6 -11.66 14.22 11.93
C SER A 6 -10.81 15.48 11.69
N HIS A 7 -9.47 15.37 11.73
CA HIS A 7 -8.57 16.46 11.37
C HIS A 7 -7.78 16.10 10.13
N LEU A 8 -7.90 16.91 9.09
CA LEU A 8 -7.15 16.75 7.84
C LEU A 8 -5.95 17.71 7.85
N PRO A 9 -4.72 17.22 7.65
CA PRO A 9 -3.55 18.08 7.55
C PRO A 9 -3.57 18.90 6.26
N LEU A 10 -3.19 20.18 6.34
CA LEU A 10 -3.18 21.11 5.23
C LEU A 10 -1.76 21.52 4.81
N SER A 11 -0.88 21.80 5.77
CA SER A 11 0.49 22.22 5.49
C SER A 11 1.39 22.00 6.69
N LEU A 12 2.66 21.69 6.44
CA LEU A 12 3.70 21.76 7.47
C LEU A 12 4.02 23.22 7.82
N ILE A 13 4.21 23.50 9.10
CA ILE A 13 4.71 24.79 9.57
C ILE A 13 6.20 24.60 9.86
N HIS A 14 7.05 25.31 9.13
CA HIS A 14 8.50 25.17 9.24
C HIS A 14 9.22 26.49 8.98
N THR A 15 10.45 26.57 9.44
CA THR A 15 11.36 27.69 9.17
C THR A 15 12.77 27.09 8.95
N ASN A 16 13.41 27.48 7.85
CA ASN A 16 14.77 27.04 7.52
C ASN A 16 14.96 25.51 7.64
N GLU A 17 14.07 24.73 7.03
CA GLU A 17 14.15 23.25 7.02
C GLU A 17 14.01 22.63 8.43
N SER A 18 13.32 23.28 9.33
CA SER A 18 13.00 22.80 10.67
C SER A 18 11.51 22.91 10.93
N VAL A 19 10.89 21.77 11.28
CA VAL A 19 9.46 21.69 11.63
C VAL A 19 9.20 22.42 12.94
N SER A 20 8.09 23.15 13.00
CA SER A 20 7.56 23.75 14.23
C SER A 20 6.09 23.39 14.48
N GLY A 21 5.43 22.74 13.52
CA GLY A 21 4.05 22.33 13.66
C GLY A 21 3.38 21.96 12.34
N ILE A 22 2.07 21.83 12.39
CA ILE A 22 1.22 21.51 11.24
C ILE A 22 -0.08 22.29 11.30
N THR A 23 -0.54 22.78 10.17
CA THR A 23 -1.88 23.34 10.03
C THR A 23 -2.86 22.23 9.65
N VAL A 24 -3.98 22.18 10.34
CA VAL A 24 -5.03 21.16 10.14
C VAL A 24 -6.39 21.82 9.99
N VAL A 25 -7.32 21.19 9.30
CA VAL A 25 -8.73 21.52 9.33
C VAL A 25 -9.51 20.44 10.06
N ASP A 26 -10.35 20.86 11.02
CA ASP A 26 -11.37 20.00 11.60
C ASP A 26 -12.50 19.87 10.57
N ILE A 27 -12.67 18.68 10.01
CA ILE A 27 -13.65 18.44 8.93
C ILE A 27 -15.10 18.43 9.42
N VAL A 28 -15.34 18.36 10.73
CA VAL A 28 -16.69 18.40 11.32
C VAL A 28 -17.23 19.84 11.36
N ASN A 29 -16.39 20.78 11.77
CA ASN A 29 -16.81 22.18 11.95
C ASN A 29 -16.13 23.17 10.99
N GLY A 30 -15.24 22.71 10.11
CA GLY A 30 -14.54 23.54 9.12
C GLY A 30 -13.46 24.45 9.70
N ARG A 31 -13.09 24.30 10.98
CA ARG A 31 -12.15 25.19 11.66
C ARG A 31 -10.70 24.82 11.33
N ILE A 32 -9.95 25.80 10.84
CA ILE A 32 -8.51 25.66 10.63
C ILE A 32 -7.76 26.03 11.92
N THR A 33 -6.81 25.19 12.30
CA THR A 33 -6.03 25.34 13.53
C THR A 33 -4.56 24.97 13.27
N ALA A 34 -3.64 25.72 13.87
CA ALA A 34 -2.23 25.37 13.91
C ALA A 34 -1.93 24.56 15.17
N LEU A 35 -1.28 23.40 14.99
CA LEU A 35 -0.80 22.56 16.05
C LEU A 35 0.73 22.65 16.12
N GLN A 36 1.24 23.10 17.26
CA GLN A 36 2.69 23.13 17.49
C GLN A 36 3.21 21.73 17.78
N ALA A 37 4.35 21.38 17.19
CA ALA A 37 5.03 20.12 17.40
C ALA A 37 6.54 20.30 17.24
N LYS A 38 7.31 19.58 18.06
CA LYS A 38 8.78 19.52 17.94
C LYS A 38 9.22 18.54 16.85
N ALA A 39 8.34 17.57 16.55
CA ALA A 39 8.56 16.58 15.51
C ALA A 39 7.21 16.17 14.91
N ILE A 40 7.25 15.83 13.62
CA ILE A 40 6.12 15.28 12.86
C ILE A 40 6.59 14.00 12.20
N ILE A 41 5.78 12.95 12.30
CA ILE A 41 5.99 11.68 11.62
C ILE A 41 4.87 11.53 10.58
N ILE A 42 5.25 11.46 9.31
CA ILE A 42 4.33 11.15 8.22
C ILE A 42 4.29 9.62 8.08
N ALA A 43 3.11 9.04 8.28
CA ALA A 43 2.90 7.59 8.23
C ALA A 43 1.46 7.28 7.77
N ASP A 44 1.00 8.03 6.76
CA ASP A 44 -0.36 7.97 6.22
C ASP A 44 -0.46 7.10 4.96
N GLY A 45 0.58 6.30 4.67
CA GLY A 45 0.64 5.39 3.54
C GLY A 45 1.20 6.03 2.27
N GLY A 46 1.13 5.28 1.18
CA GLY A 46 1.59 5.69 -0.13
C GLY A 46 0.54 6.48 -0.92
N PHE A 47 0.51 6.25 -2.23
CA PHE A 47 -0.43 6.93 -3.15
C PHE A 47 -1.12 5.95 -4.12
N GLU A 48 -1.28 4.71 -3.73
CA GLU A 48 -1.93 3.64 -4.50
C GLU A 48 -3.38 3.98 -4.89
N GLY A 49 -4.02 4.89 -4.14
CA GLY A 49 -5.33 5.44 -4.49
C GLY A 49 -5.38 6.18 -5.83
N ALA A 50 -4.23 6.58 -6.39
CA ALA A 50 -4.13 7.15 -7.74
C ALA A 50 -4.40 6.10 -8.83
N PHE A 51 -4.23 4.82 -8.53
CA PHE A 51 -4.37 3.71 -9.50
C PHE A 51 -5.61 2.86 -9.24
N SER A 52 -6.03 2.72 -7.97
CA SER A 52 -7.17 1.90 -7.60
C SER A 52 -7.87 2.44 -6.35
N HIS A 53 -7.62 1.81 -5.21
CA HIS A 53 -8.16 2.19 -3.90
C HIS A 53 -7.01 2.20 -2.89
N GLY A 54 -7.03 3.14 -1.99
CA GLY A 54 -5.98 3.27 -0.99
C GLY A 54 -5.73 4.72 -0.63
N GLN A 55 -4.56 4.98 -0.14
CA GLN A 55 -4.12 6.31 0.24
C GLN A 55 -3.84 7.17 -1.00
N VAL A 56 -4.03 8.47 -0.87
CA VAL A 56 -3.88 9.42 -1.98
C VAL A 56 -2.58 10.24 -1.92
N GLY A 57 -1.67 9.88 -1.01
CA GLY A 57 -0.38 10.54 -0.88
C GLY A 57 -0.44 11.92 -0.23
N LEU A 58 -1.36 12.15 0.69
CA LEU A 58 -1.51 13.46 1.34
C LEU A 58 -0.24 13.88 2.09
N GLY A 59 0.37 12.95 2.85
CA GLY A 59 1.63 13.22 3.54
C GLY A 59 2.78 13.48 2.58
N LEU A 60 2.81 12.80 1.43
CA LEU A 60 3.80 13.04 0.38
C LEU A 60 3.66 14.45 -0.21
N ASP A 61 2.43 14.90 -0.47
CA ASP A 61 2.14 16.27 -0.93
C ASP A 61 2.59 17.31 0.11
N LEU A 62 2.33 17.07 1.39
CA LEU A 62 2.78 17.96 2.47
C LEU A 62 4.30 18.10 2.50
N ALA A 63 5.02 16.99 2.38
CA ALA A 63 6.47 16.97 2.36
C ALA A 63 7.02 17.69 1.12
N LEU A 64 6.47 17.39 -0.06
CA LEU A 64 6.89 17.99 -1.33
C LEU A 64 6.70 19.51 -1.31
N ARG A 65 5.56 20.00 -0.84
CA ARG A 65 5.30 21.45 -0.69
C ARG A 65 6.19 22.13 0.33
N ALA A 66 6.70 21.39 1.31
CA ALA A 66 7.71 21.89 2.25
C ALA A 66 9.14 21.87 1.69
N GLY A 67 9.34 21.38 0.45
CA GLY A 67 10.64 21.31 -0.21
C GLY A 67 11.42 20.02 0.09
N VAL A 68 10.76 19.00 0.64
CA VAL A 68 11.36 17.68 0.85
C VAL A 68 11.28 16.86 -0.43
N PRO A 69 12.39 16.33 -0.97
CA PRO A 69 12.37 15.54 -2.18
C PRO A 69 11.68 14.19 -1.96
N LEU A 70 10.91 13.76 -2.95
CA LEU A 70 10.39 12.40 -3.05
C LEU A 70 11.28 11.59 -3.99
N ARG A 71 11.37 10.29 -3.75
CA ARG A 71 12.24 9.40 -4.50
C ARG A 71 11.49 8.13 -4.90
N ASP A 72 11.91 7.53 -6.01
CA ASP A 72 11.43 6.24 -6.53
C ASP A 72 9.90 6.20 -6.75
N MET A 73 9.30 7.35 -7.09
CA MET A 73 7.85 7.51 -7.22
C MET A 73 7.26 6.76 -8.44
N GLU A 74 8.11 6.35 -9.37
CA GLU A 74 7.74 5.58 -10.56
C GLU A 74 7.53 4.08 -10.27
N PHE A 75 7.97 3.58 -9.10
CA PHE A 75 7.88 2.16 -8.77
C PHE A 75 6.58 1.84 -8.03
N ILE A 76 5.76 1.02 -8.68
CA ILE A 76 4.49 0.54 -8.16
C ILE A 76 4.53 -0.98 -8.09
N ALA A 77 4.36 -1.52 -6.88
CA ALA A 77 4.24 -2.95 -6.69
C ALA A 77 2.82 -3.42 -7.02
N HIS A 78 2.73 -4.53 -7.74
CA HIS A 78 1.47 -5.17 -8.10
C HIS A 78 1.26 -6.45 -7.29
N SER A 79 -0.01 -6.77 -7.03
CA SER A 79 -0.43 -8.09 -6.55
C SER A 79 -1.12 -8.85 -7.67
N PRO A 80 -0.81 -10.13 -7.87
CA PRO A 80 -1.49 -10.96 -8.86
C PRO A 80 -2.90 -11.37 -8.43
N LEU A 81 -3.27 -11.11 -7.17
CA LEU A 81 -4.48 -11.61 -6.54
C LEU A 81 -5.56 -10.54 -6.32
N GLY A 82 -5.63 -9.52 -7.15
CA GLY A 82 -6.77 -8.61 -7.19
C GLY A 82 -8.02 -9.35 -7.64
N ILE A 83 -9.13 -9.26 -6.89
CA ILE A 83 -10.39 -9.88 -7.31
C ILE A 83 -11.02 -9.00 -8.39
N LYS A 84 -11.30 -9.61 -9.53
CA LYS A 84 -11.88 -8.95 -10.70
C LYS A 84 -13.18 -8.22 -10.34
N ASP A 85 -13.37 -7.03 -10.91
CA ASP A 85 -14.55 -6.18 -10.72
C ASP A 85 -14.81 -5.74 -9.25
N THR A 86 -13.78 -5.83 -8.38
CA THR A 86 -13.85 -5.35 -6.99
C THR A 86 -12.63 -4.52 -6.65
N ASN A 87 -12.56 -4.01 -5.42
CA ASN A 87 -11.37 -3.38 -4.85
C ASN A 87 -10.63 -4.30 -3.86
N LEU A 88 -10.95 -5.58 -3.85
CA LEU A 88 -10.31 -6.54 -2.96
C LEU A 88 -9.03 -7.08 -3.57
N ILE A 89 -8.01 -7.19 -2.73
CA ILE A 89 -6.76 -7.90 -3.02
C ILE A 89 -6.66 -9.02 -1.99
N LEU A 90 -6.45 -10.24 -2.47
CA LEU A 90 -6.27 -11.39 -1.60
C LEU A 90 -4.83 -11.46 -1.09
N PRO A 91 -4.62 -11.93 0.15
CA PRO A 91 -3.29 -12.15 0.68
C PRO A 91 -2.50 -13.19 -0.13
N LEU A 92 -1.24 -12.92 -0.43
CA LEU A 92 -0.34 -13.85 -1.13
C LEU A 92 -0.13 -15.16 -0.37
N GLY A 93 -0.27 -15.15 0.96
CA GLY A 93 -0.22 -16.35 1.78
C GLY A 93 -1.18 -17.46 1.37
N LEU A 94 -2.26 -17.15 0.64
CA LEU A 94 -3.15 -18.18 0.06
C LEU A 94 -2.42 -19.09 -0.91
N LEU A 95 -1.50 -18.56 -1.73
CA LEU A 95 -0.69 -19.36 -2.66
C LEU A 95 0.30 -20.24 -1.91
N HIS A 96 0.90 -19.70 -0.85
CA HIS A 96 1.80 -20.45 0.02
C HIS A 96 1.09 -21.61 0.74
N ASP A 97 -0.17 -21.41 1.12
CA ASP A 97 -0.99 -22.42 1.80
C ASP A 97 -1.69 -23.41 0.84
N GLY A 98 -1.38 -23.35 -0.46
CA GLY A 98 -1.79 -24.35 -1.45
C GLY A 98 -2.92 -23.92 -2.38
N ALA A 99 -3.32 -22.65 -2.41
CA ALA A 99 -4.17 -22.15 -3.48
C ALA A 99 -3.42 -22.18 -4.81
N THR A 100 -4.13 -22.48 -5.89
CA THR A 100 -3.55 -22.63 -7.23
C THR A 100 -4.15 -21.60 -8.18
N LEU A 101 -3.39 -21.28 -9.23
CA LEU A 101 -3.79 -20.34 -10.27
C LEU A 101 -4.06 -21.10 -11.58
N HIS A 102 -5.15 -20.74 -12.26
CA HIS A 102 -5.55 -21.39 -13.51
C HIS A 102 -6.12 -20.35 -14.47
N GLU A 103 -6.16 -20.68 -15.76
CA GLU A 103 -7.09 -20.04 -16.69
C GLU A 103 -8.50 -20.63 -16.51
N ALA A 104 -9.53 -19.89 -16.87
CA ALA A 104 -10.92 -20.38 -16.83
C ALA A 104 -11.14 -21.62 -17.72
N SER A 105 -10.26 -21.87 -18.69
CA SER A 105 -10.20 -23.07 -19.52
C SER A 105 -9.76 -24.33 -18.76
N GLY A 106 -9.17 -24.17 -17.55
CA GLY A 106 -8.61 -25.21 -16.73
C GLY A 106 -7.10 -25.43 -16.91
N SER A 107 -6.42 -24.60 -17.71
CA SER A 107 -4.95 -24.65 -17.84
C SER A 107 -4.29 -24.09 -16.60
N ASP A 108 -3.38 -24.84 -16.00
CA ASP A 108 -2.62 -24.41 -14.81
C ASP A 108 -1.68 -23.25 -15.15
N LEU A 109 -1.58 -22.30 -14.24
CA LEU A 109 -0.57 -21.25 -14.23
C LEU A 109 0.48 -21.64 -13.18
N GLU A 110 1.49 -22.38 -13.61
CA GLU A 110 2.57 -22.83 -12.73
C GLU A 110 3.52 -21.64 -12.48
N PHE A 111 3.60 -21.19 -11.23
CA PHE A 111 4.46 -20.06 -10.83
C PHE A 111 5.72 -20.52 -10.06
N GLY A 112 5.76 -21.76 -9.50
CA GLY A 112 6.95 -22.35 -8.89
C GLY A 112 7.80 -21.38 -8.05
N GLU A 113 9.05 -21.17 -8.48
CA GLU A 113 10.01 -20.23 -7.88
C GLU A 113 9.99 -18.85 -8.54
N SER A 114 8.92 -18.52 -9.27
CA SER A 114 8.80 -17.23 -9.95
C SER A 114 8.76 -16.06 -8.95
N THR A 115 9.34 -14.95 -9.35
CA THR A 115 9.21 -13.68 -8.61
C THR A 115 7.77 -13.17 -8.65
N LEU A 116 7.41 -12.28 -7.73
CA LEU A 116 6.08 -11.70 -7.69
C LEU A 116 5.73 -10.99 -9.01
N ASP A 117 6.68 -10.28 -9.61
CA ASP A 117 6.49 -9.61 -10.91
C ASP A 117 6.20 -10.59 -12.04
N GLU A 118 6.90 -11.72 -12.07
CA GLU A 118 6.65 -12.77 -13.06
C GLU A 118 5.26 -13.37 -12.90
N VAL A 119 4.81 -13.61 -11.67
CA VAL A 119 3.44 -14.06 -11.39
C VAL A 119 2.42 -13.01 -11.81
N CYS A 120 2.66 -11.73 -11.54
CA CYS A 120 1.80 -10.64 -11.99
C CYS A 120 1.70 -10.56 -13.52
N GLN A 121 2.82 -10.74 -14.23
CA GLN A 121 2.84 -10.80 -15.69
C GLN A 121 2.10 -12.03 -16.22
N MET A 122 2.30 -13.18 -15.60
CA MET A 122 1.61 -14.43 -15.93
C MET A 122 0.08 -14.27 -15.81
N VAL A 123 -0.40 -13.71 -14.69
CA VAL A 123 -1.82 -13.42 -14.48
C VAL A 123 -2.34 -12.39 -15.48
N SER A 124 -1.55 -11.36 -15.81
CA SER A 124 -1.96 -10.34 -16.79
C SER A 124 -2.08 -10.87 -18.21
N ASN A 125 -1.27 -11.87 -18.57
CA ASN A 125 -1.26 -12.47 -19.92
C ASN A 125 -2.26 -13.65 -20.04
N ALA A 126 -2.75 -14.19 -18.94
CA ALA A 126 -3.65 -15.33 -18.91
C ALA A 126 -5.07 -14.96 -19.38
N LYS A 127 -5.76 -15.93 -19.99
CA LYS A 127 -7.16 -15.76 -20.39
C LYS A 127 -8.09 -16.05 -19.23
N GLN A 128 -8.71 -14.99 -18.68
CA GLN A 128 -9.62 -15.09 -17.55
C GLN A 128 -9.00 -15.86 -16.37
N PRO A 129 -7.91 -15.35 -15.78
CA PRO A 129 -7.25 -16.06 -14.69
C PRO A 129 -8.15 -16.16 -13.47
N VAL A 130 -8.05 -17.28 -12.78
CA VAL A 130 -8.81 -17.57 -11.56
C VAL A 130 -7.88 -18.14 -10.49
N ILE A 131 -8.23 -17.89 -9.22
CA ILE A 131 -7.64 -18.56 -8.08
C ILE A 131 -8.57 -19.67 -7.59
N ASP A 132 -7.99 -20.85 -7.32
CA ASP A 132 -8.66 -21.98 -6.69
C ASP A 132 -8.13 -22.18 -5.27
N ALA A 133 -8.97 -21.90 -4.29
CA ALA A 133 -8.66 -22.05 -2.87
C ALA A 133 -9.52 -23.14 -2.20
N ARG A 134 -10.11 -24.08 -2.97
CA ARG A 134 -10.99 -25.12 -2.44
C ARG A 134 -10.23 -26.21 -1.68
N ASN A 135 -8.95 -26.39 -1.95
CA ASN A 135 -8.14 -27.51 -1.46
C ASN A 135 -7.03 -27.07 -0.48
N LEU A 136 -7.30 -26.08 0.36
CA LEU A 136 -6.32 -25.57 1.34
C LEU A 136 -6.08 -26.52 2.54
N GLY A 137 -6.79 -27.65 2.62
CA GLY A 137 -6.63 -28.61 3.73
C GLY A 137 -6.86 -27.95 5.10
N ASP A 138 -5.95 -28.18 6.04
CA ASP A 138 -6.04 -27.67 7.41
C ASP A 138 -5.90 -26.14 7.49
N ALA A 139 -5.26 -25.52 6.48
CA ALA A 139 -5.13 -24.05 6.40
C ALA A 139 -6.46 -23.33 6.12
N SER A 140 -7.48 -24.05 5.64
CA SER A 140 -8.79 -23.47 5.31
C SER A 140 -9.44 -22.69 6.48
N GLY A 141 -9.25 -23.17 7.71
CA GLY A 141 -9.75 -22.52 8.92
C GLY A 141 -9.16 -21.13 9.17
N TRP A 142 -7.89 -20.94 8.83
CA TRP A 142 -7.18 -19.67 8.97
C TRP A 142 -7.76 -18.60 8.03
N TRP A 143 -8.20 -19.00 6.84
CA TRP A 143 -8.69 -18.09 5.80
C TRP A 143 -10.19 -17.75 5.87
N ASN A 144 -10.91 -18.26 6.89
CA ASN A 144 -12.35 -18.05 7.04
C ASN A 144 -12.77 -16.57 7.00
N ALA A 145 -11.97 -15.67 7.57
CA ALA A 145 -12.27 -14.23 7.56
C ALA A 145 -12.17 -13.66 6.14
N VAL A 146 -11.14 -14.05 5.39
CA VAL A 146 -10.94 -13.66 3.98
C VAL A 146 -12.10 -14.19 3.12
N PHE A 147 -12.42 -15.48 3.22
CA PHE A 147 -13.52 -16.10 2.48
C PHE A 147 -14.88 -15.45 2.76
N ARG A 148 -15.14 -15.11 4.02
CA ARG A 148 -16.35 -14.37 4.40
C ARG A 148 -16.38 -12.99 3.75
N THR A 149 -15.28 -12.26 3.76
CA THR A 149 -15.19 -10.94 3.14
C THR A 149 -15.43 -11.01 1.65
N VAL A 150 -14.79 -11.95 0.96
CA VAL A 150 -15.02 -12.18 -0.48
C VAL A 150 -16.48 -12.50 -0.75
N LYS A 151 -17.07 -13.42 0.01
CA LYS A 151 -18.48 -13.80 -0.15
C LYS A 151 -19.43 -12.63 0.07
N GLN A 152 -19.17 -11.77 1.05
CA GLN A 152 -19.97 -10.58 1.30
C GLN A 152 -19.89 -9.55 0.17
N ARG A 153 -18.73 -9.43 -0.48
CA ARG A 153 -18.48 -8.42 -1.52
C ARG A 153 -18.85 -8.90 -2.93
N THR A 154 -18.67 -10.19 -3.21
CA THR A 154 -18.85 -10.75 -4.56
C THR A 154 -20.00 -11.75 -4.68
N GLY A 155 -20.51 -12.27 -3.57
CA GLY A 155 -21.44 -13.39 -3.53
C GLY A 155 -20.78 -14.77 -3.74
N ILE A 156 -19.47 -14.82 -4.04
CA ILE A 156 -18.73 -16.04 -4.37
C ILE A 156 -18.18 -16.69 -3.09
N ASP A 157 -18.40 -17.98 -2.93
CA ASP A 157 -17.87 -18.79 -1.85
C ASP A 157 -16.58 -19.49 -2.29
N MET A 158 -15.43 -18.96 -1.90
CA MET A 158 -14.10 -19.48 -2.27
C MET A 158 -13.85 -20.93 -1.82
N SER A 159 -14.58 -21.43 -0.83
CA SER A 159 -14.49 -22.83 -0.42
C SER A 159 -15.17 -23.79 -1.41
N ARG A 160 -15.93 -23.28 -2.36
CA ARG A 160 -16.74 -24.05 -3.32
C ARG A 160 -16.49 -23.69 -4.77
N GLN A 161 -16.01 -22.49 -5.03
CA GLN A 161 -15.88 -21.92 -6.38
C GLN A 161 -14.55 -21.22 -6.53
N THR A 162 -14.02 -21.22 -7.74
CA THR A 162 -12.89 -20.37 -8.13
C THR A 162 -13.33 -18.93 -8.23
N VAL A 163 -12.38 -18.00 -8.09
CA VAL A 163 -12.61 -16.56 -8.16
C VAL A 163 -11.76 -15.96 -9.26
N GLY A 164 -12.36 -15.14 -10.12
CA GLY A 164 -11.66 -14.39 -11.13
C GLY A 164 -10.68 -13.37 -10.51
N ILE A 165 -9.45 -13.38 -10.97
CA ILE A 165 -8.39 -12.50 -10.50
C ILE A 165 -7.81 -11.65 -11.61
N GLU A 166 -7.09 -10.60 -11.23
CA GLU A 166 -6.31 -9.75 -12.12
C GLU A 166 -5.10 -9.19 -11.38
N SER A 167 -4.03 -8.88 -12.11
CA SER A 167 -2.90 -8.15 -11.55
C SER A 167 -3.31 -6.70 -11.29
N ARG A 168 -2.98 -6.19 -10.09
CA ARG A 168 -3.46 -4.89 -9.65
C ARG A 168 -2.40 -4.15 -8.82
N PRO A 169 -2.26 -2.83 -8.98
CA PRO A 169 -1.46 -2.01 -8.06
C PRO A 169 -1.86 -2.28 -6.61
N HIS A 170 -0.86 -2.52 -5.75
CA HIS A 170 -1.07 -2.89 -4.35
C HIS A 170 -0.36 -1.94 -3.39
N ALA A 171 0.87 -1.55 -3.70
CA ALA A 171 1.66 -0.64 -2.88
C ALA A 171 2.54 0.25 -3.74
N THR A 172 2.89 1.41 -3.21
CA THR A 172 3.86 2.32 -3.81
C THR A 172 5.19 2.18 -3.09
N ILE A 173 6.29 2.10 -3.85
CA ILE A 173 7.64 1.88 -3.30
C ILE A 173 8.31 3.21 -2.96
N GLY A 174 8.03 4.24 -3.76
CA GLY A 174 8.54 5.58 -3.58
C GLY A 174 7.90 6.34 -2.41
N GLY A 175 8.55 7.44 -2.03
CA GLY A 175 8.07 8.28 -0.95
C GLY A 175 9.09 9.31 -0.49
N ILE A 176 8.92 9.78 0.73
CA ILE A 176 9.86 10.69 1.40
C ILE A 176 11.17 9.95 1.65
N THR A 177 12.27 10.46 1.07
CA THR A 177 13.59 9.86 1.30
C THR A 177 13.96 9.96 2.77
N VAL A 178 14.27 8.83 3.39
CA VAL A 178 14.65 8.77 4.81
C VAL A 178 15.98 8.06 5.03
N ASP A 179 16.62 8.36 6.15
CA ASP A 179 17.77 7.62 6.66
C ASP A 179 17.35 6.42 7.54
N GLU A 180 18.31 5.73 8.10
CA GLU A 180 18.14 4.58 9.01
C GLU A 180 17.35 4.89 10.29
N HIS A 181 17.15 6.18 10.60
CA HIS A 181 16.38 6.65 11.76
C HIS A 181 14.99 7.20 11.34
N GLY A 182 14.63 7.09 10.07
CA GLY A 182 13.38 7.61 9.52
C GLY A 182 13.35 9.14 9.37
N ARG A 183 14.52 9.83 9.45
CA ARG A 183 14.58 11.29 9.28
C ARG A 183 14.52 11.66 7.81
N ALA A 184 13.68 12.63 7.45
CA ALA A 184 13.56 13.11 6.08
C ALA A 184 14.87 13.76 5.59
N ILE A 185 15.39 13.27 4.45
CA ILE A 185 16.64 13.74 3.83
C ILE A 185 16.32 14.76 2.74
N LEU A 186 17.05 15.87 2.70
CA LEU A 186 16.82 16.95 1.73
C LEU A 186 17.53 16.75 0.39
N SER A 187 18.85 16.58 0.39
CA SER A 187 19.59 16.52 -0.88
C SER A 187 20.84 15.65 -0.84
N THR A 188 21.38 15.42 0.32
CA THR A 188 22.57 14.60 0.55
C THR A 188 22.43 13.88 1.88
N TRP A 189 23.11 12.78 2.07
CA TRP A 189 23.09 11.95 3.29
C TRP A 189 23.44 12.66 4.60
N SER A 190 23.86 13.91 4.54
CA SER A 190 24.26 14.71 5.68
C SER A 190 23.33 15.88 5.99
N ARG A 191 22.20 16.00 5.30
CA ARG A 191 21.28 17.13 5.46
C ARG A 191 19.84 16.66 5.63
N TRP A 192 19.29 16.91 6.79
CA TRP A 192 17.94 16.47 7.17
C TRP A 192 17.00 17.66 7.31
N PHE A 193 15.73 17.42 7.06
CA PHE A 193 14.67 18.33 7.47
C PHE A 193 14.41 18.10 8.98
N THR A 194 14.88 19.01 9.80
CA THR A 194 14.88 18.87 11.25
C THR A 194 13.47 18.69 11.80
N GLY A 195 13.25 17.63 12.58
CA GLY A 195 11.97 17.31 13.18
C GLY A 195 10.95 16.67 12.24
N LEU A 196 11.29 16.41 10.97
CA LEU A 196 10.44 15.67 10.05
C LEU A 196 10.92 14.24 9.88
N TYR A 197 9.99 13.30 10.02
CA TYR A 197 10.23 11.86 9.89
C TYR A 197 9.16 11.26 8.98
N ALA A 198 9.48 10.12 8.35
CA ALA A 198 8.50 9.32 7.64
C ALA A 198 8.70 7.83 7.94
N ALA A 199 7.58 7.07 7.89
CA ALA A 199 7.57 5.63 8.15
C ALA A 199 6.47 4.94 7.34
N GLY A 200 6.63 3.62 7.12
CA GLY A 200 5.73 2.84 6.28
C GLY A 200 5.81 3.27 4.82
N ASP A 201 4.75 3.06 4.06
CA ASP A 201 4.70 3.35 2.61
C ASP A 201 4.81 4.86 2.26
N ALA A 202 4.73 5.74 3.25
CA ALA A 202 5.05 7.17 3.08
C ALA A 202 6.55 7.41 2.95
N SER A 203 7.40 6.46 3.34
CA SER A 203 8.86 6.61 3.35
C SER A 203 9.53 5.81 2.24
N CYS A 204 10.61 6.36 1.69
CA CYS A 204 11.52 5.67 0.78
C CYS A 204 12.89 5.53 1.44
N SER A 205 13.18 4.35 1.97
CA SER A 205 14.49 4.02 2.55
C SER A 205 15.52 3.60 1.49
N GLY A 206 15.07 3.31 0.27
CA GLY A 206 15.87 2.70 -0.80
C GLY A 206 16.21 1.23 -0.55
N PHE A 207 15.59 0.61 0.48
CA PHE A 207 15.84 -0.79 0.86
C PHE A 207 14.88 -1.76 0.17
N HIS A 208 13.69 -1.29 -0.21
CA HIS A 208 12.67 -2.13 -0.85
C HIS A 208 12.87 -2.16 -2.37
N GLY A 209 12.80 -3.37 -2.93
CA GLY A 209 12.63 -3.62 -4.34
C GLY A 209 11.22 -4.18 -4.62
N ALA A 210 10.91 -4.44 -5.88
CA ALA A 210 9.62 -5.01 -6.29
C ALA A 210 9.36 -6.43 -5.72
N ASP A 211 10.41 -7.09 -5.24
CA ASP A 211 10.36 -8.48 -4.75
C ASP A 211 10.07 -8.59 -3.24
N ILE A 212 9.92 -7.47 -2.53
CA ILE A 212 9.79 -7.47 -1.08
C ILE A 212 8.42 -6.89 -0.69
N LEU A 213 7.41 -7.66 -0.85
CA LEU A 213 6.08 -7.41 -0.31
C LEU A 213 5.56 -8.60 0.45
#